data_b2272ffe83da9177d354fd5433010fbd
#
_entry.id   b2272ffe83da9177d354fd5433010fbd
#
_cell.length_a   1.000
_cell.length_b   1.000
_cell.length_c   1.000
_cell.angle_alpha   90.00
_cell.angle_beta   90.00
_cell.angle_gamma   90.00
#
_symmetry.space_group_name_H-M   'P 1'
#
loop_
_entity.id
_entity.type
_entity.pdbx_description
1 polymer ?
#
loop_
_entity_poly.entity_id
_entity_poly.type
_entity_poly.pdbx_seq_one_letter_code
_entity_poly.pdbx_strand_id
1 'polypeptide(L)'
;TGCAATEDSSSGSSSYELKVSVSGLQQGKNVVLSSGQSTATNVFTENEALGITTDGTYSFGSFTSGTSYNITVLQQPVSQTCTVTSGESSLSASTTVAVACTSESYTISGTVVGMLSGQSVTLQNNSGDNLTVSSNTSFSFTTKVASGATYLVTVLTQPTGQTCTPNLNSGVVSDNVSDVS
;
A
#
# COMPACT_ATOMS: atom_id res chain seq x y z
N THR A 1 -1.76 36.17 -64.03
CA THR A 1 -1.00 35.02 -63.45
C THR A 1 -0.87 35.27 -61.96
N GLY A 2 -1.82 34.70 -61.16
CA GLY A 2 -1.79 34.72 -59.71
C GLY A 2 -1.12 33.44 -59.22
N CYS A 3 -0.07 33.54 -58.39
CA CYS A 3 0.42 32.46 -57.55
C CYS A 3 -0.49 32.29 -56.37
N ALA A 4 -1.15 31.14 -56.27
CA ALA A 4 -1.84 30.74 -55.02
C ALA A 4 -0.77 30.21 -54.07
N ALA A 5 -0.63 30.81 -52.90
CA ALA A 5 0.13 30.24 -51.78
C ALA A 5 -0.66 29.02 -51.26
N THR A 6 -0.06 27.84 -51.38
CA THR A 6 -0.52 26.67 -50.63
C THR A 6 -0.19 26.90 -49.15
N GLU A 7 -1.21 27.19 -48.33
CA GLU A 7 -1.08 27.14 -46.88
C GLU A 7 -0.84 25.69 -46.51
N ASP A 8 0.38 25.39 -46.08
CA ASP A 8 0.74 24.14 -45.45
C ASP A 8 0.11 24.14 -44.04
N SER A 9 -1.13 23.61 -43.96
CA SER A 9 -1.81 23.35 -42.69
C SER A 9 -1.19 22.12 -42.04
N SER A 10 0.06 22.21 -41.62
CA SER A 10 0.57 21.24 -40.65
C SER A 10 -0.09 21.53 -39.30
N SER A 11 -1.26 20.93 -39.06
CA SER A 11 -1.83 20.87 -37.76
C SER A 11 -0.92 20.02 -36.88
N GLY A 12 0.11 20.66 -36.31
CA GLY A 12 1.00 20.04 -35.35
C GLY A 12 0.16 19.54 -34.15
N SER A 13 -0.16 18.26 -34.16
CA SER A 13 -0.82 17.61 -33.03
C SER A 13 0.10 17.73 -31.82
N SER A 14 -0.30 18.51 -30.82
CA SER A 14 0.44 18.61 -29.57
C SER A 14 0.50 17.24 -28.90
N SER A 15 1.68 16.84 -28.41
CA SER A 15 1.86 15.63 -27.62
C SER A 15 2.21 15.96 -26.19
N TYR A 16 1.69 15.17 -25.26
CA TYR A 16 1.86 15.34 -23.82
C TYR A 16 2.35 14.05 -23.18
N GLU A 17 3.18 14.19 -22.17
CA GLU A 17 3.75 13.06 -21.45
C GLU A 17 2.80 12.60 -20.33
N LEU A 18 2.54 11.28 -20.28
CA LEU A 18 1.80 10.63 -19.20
C LEU A 18 2.77 9.95 -18.24
N LYS A 19 2.75 10.40 -16.99
CA LYS A 19 3.61 9.90 -15.90
C LYS A 19 2.79 9.36 -14.75
N VAL A 20 3.44 8.53 -13.93
CA VAL A 20 2.97 8.14 -12.60
C VAL A 20 4.03 8.50 -11.56
N SER A 21 3.58 8.97 -10.41
CA SER A 21 4.42 9.18 -9.22
C SER A 21 4.05 8.13 -8.19
N VAL A 22 4.95 7.19 -7.92
CA VAL A 22 4.75 6.11 -6.95
C VAL A 22 5.43 6.46 -5.63
N SER A 23 4.72 6.26 -4.53
CA SER A 23 5.20 6.52 -3.17
C SER A 23 4.78 5.42 -2.20
N GLY A 24 5.60 5.16 -1.17
CA GLY A 24 5.34 4.19 -0.12
C GLY A 24 5.58 2.72 -0.53
N LEU A 25 6.15 2.47 -1.70
CA LEU A 25 6.54 1.13 -2.13
C LEU A 25 7.76 0.66 -1.33
N GLN A 26 7.63 -0.44 -0.61
CA GLN A 26 8.73 -1.00 0.17
C GLN A 26 9.82 -1.58 -0.72
N GLN A 27 11.07 -1.48 -0.27
CA GLN A 27 12.22 -2.04 -0.95
C GLN A 27 12.04 -3.55 -1.24
N GLY A 28 12.35 -3.97 -2.45
CA GLY A 28 12.20 -5.37 -2.88
C GLY A 28 10.78 -5.77 -3.26
N LYS A 29 9.81 -4.85 -3.22
CA LYS A 29 8.44 -5.07 -3.70
C LYS A 29 8.31 -4.57 -5.14
N ASN A 30 7.27 -5.07 -5.83
CA ASN A 30 6.98 -4.71 -7.22
C ASN A 30 5.49 -4.43 -7.37
N VAL A 31 5.13 -3.26 -7.89
CA VAL A 31 3.80 -2.94 -8.38
C VAL A 31 3.81 -2.93 -9.90
N VAL A 32 2.80 -3.49 -10.54
CA VAL A 32 2.63 -3.42 -12.00
C VAL A 32 1.42 -2.55 -12.30
N LEU A 33 1.66 -1.48 -13.06
CA LEU A 33 0.64 -0.53 -13.49
C LEU A 33 0.35 -0.70 -14.98
N SER A 34 -0.86 -0.34 -15.39
CA SER A 34 -1.27 -0.24 -16.79
C SER A 34 -1.74 1.16 -17.11
N SER A 35 -1.45 1.65 -18.30
CA SER A 35 -1.90 2.97 -18.76
C SER A 35 -3.28 2.99 -19.42
N GLY A 36 -3.82 1.84 -19.84
CA GLY A 36 -5.17 1.71 -20.43
C GLY A 36 -5.50 2.84 -21.39
N GLN A 37 -4.79 2.94 -22.53
CA GLN A 37 -4.97 4.07 -23.44
C GLN A 37 -6.05 3.79 -24.47
N SER A 38 -6.85 4.81 -24.78
CA SER A 38 -7.78 4.80 -25.91
C SER A 38 -7.48 6.00 -26.82
N THR A 39 -7.17 5.73 -28.06
CA THR A 39 -7.22 6.74 -29.12
C THR A 39 -8.69 6.95 -29.54
N ALA A 40 -9.00 8.07 -30.20
CA ALA A 40 -10.36 8.52 -30.57
C ALA A 40 -11.22 7.49 -31.33
N THR A 41 -10.76 6.29 -31.61
CA THR A 41 -11.44 5.20 -32.28
C THR A 41 -11.92 4.08 -31.32
N ASN A 42 -11.93 4.29 -30.00
CA ASN A 42 -12.40 3.32 -28.97
C ASN A 42 -11.71 1.94 -29.02
N VAL A 43 -10.54 1.82 -29.58
CA VAL A 43 -9.73 0.61 -29.50
C VAL A 43 -8.72 0.82 -28.38
N PHE A 44 -8.93 0.18 -27.22
CA PHE A 44 -7.89 0.03 -26.21
C PHE A 44 -6.78 -0.83 -26.84
N THR A 45 -5.76 -0.19 -27.37
CA THR A 45 -4.55 -0.89 -27.76
C THR A 45 -3.84 -1.33 -26.48
N GLU A 46 -3.31 -2.53 -26.52
CA GLU A 46 -2.73 -3.29 -25.44
C GLU A 46 -1.99 -2.44 -24.40
N ASN A 47 -2.45 -2.56 -23.17
CA ASN A 47 -1.94 -1.95 -21.95
C ASN A 47 -0.42 -2.01 -21.89
N GLU A 48 0.25 -0.88 -21.99
CA GLU A 48 1.64 -0.84 -21.55
C GLU A 48 1.68 -1.13 -20.06
N ALA A 49 2.25 -2.28 -19.71
CA ALA A 49 2.47 -2.68 -18.34
C ALA A 49 3.82 -2.15 -17.87
N LEU A 50 3.81 -1.39 -16.78
CA LEU A 50 5.01 -0.82 -16.17
C LEU A 50 5.25 -1.46 -14.81
N GLY A 51 6.30 -2.28 -14.70
CA GLY A 51 6.75 -2.84 -13.43
C GLY A 51 7.64 -1.85 -12.68
N ILE A 52 7.26 -1.49 -11.46
CA ILE A 52 7.94 -0.48 -10.64
C ILE A 52 8.39 -1.11 -9.33
N THR A 53 9.67 -0.96 -8.99
CA THR A 53 10.30 -1.58 -7.81
C THR A 53 10.80 -0.58 -6.77
N THR A 54 10.70 0.73 -7.04
CA THR A 54 11.10 1.79 -6.11
C THR A 54 10.16 2.98 -6.20
N ASP A 55 10.12 3.80 -5.16
CA ASP A 55 9.43 5.09 -5.22
C ASP A 55 10.06 5.99 -6.27
N GLY A 56 9.26 6.80 -6.94
CA GLY A 56 9.73 7.70 -7.98
C GLY A 56 8.67 8.07 -9.01
N THR A 57 9.10 8.81 -10.03
CA THR A 57 8.25 9.19 -11.17
C THR A 57 8.68 8.43 -12.42
N TYR A 58 7.71 7.81 -13.07
CA TYR A 58 7.91 6.94 -14.22
C TYR A 58 7.02 7.39 -15.38
N SER A 59 7.50 7.23 -16.61
CA SER A 59 6.79 7.66 -17.81
C SER A 59 6.20 6.46 -18.54
N PHE A 60 4.94 6.60 -18.97
CA PHE A 60 4.32 5.71 -19.95
C PHE A 60 4.59 6.15 -21.39
N GLY A 61 5.15 7.35 -21.59
CA GLY A 61 5.46 7.91 -22.90
C GLY A 61 4.69 9.19 -23.20
N SER A 62 4.80 9.64 -24.47
CA SER A 62 4.13 10.84 -24.95
C SER A 62 3.01 10.47 -25.93
N PHE A 63 1.85 11.05 -25.77
CA PHE A 63 0.63 10.76 -26.52
C PHE A 63 0.03 12.05 -27.07
N THR A 64 -0.73 11.93 -28.15
CA THR A 64 -1.42 13.07 -28.75
C THR A 64 -2.43 13.71 -27.81
N SER A 65 -2.62 15.02 -27.92
CA SER A 65 -3.68 15.73 -27.21
C SER A 65 -5.05 15.08 -27.43
N GLY A 66 -5.83 14.91 -26.36
CA GLY A 66 -7.13 14.24 -26.38
C GLY A 66 -7.09 12.73 -26.19
N THR A 67 -5.89 12.10 -26.11
CA THR A 67 -5.81 10.67 -25.77
C THR A 67 -6.35 10.43 -24.38
N SER A 68 -7.34 9.55 -24.25
CA SER A 68 -7.86 9.09 -22.94
C SER A 68 -6.92 8.07 -22.34
N TYR A 69 -6.76 8.11 -21.03
CA TYR A 69 -5.96 7.14 -20.27
C TYR A 69 -6.75 6.65 -19.06
N ASN A 70 -6.41 5.44 -18.61
CA ASN A 70 -6.92 4.85 -17.37
C ASN A 70 -5.80 4.07 -16.67
N ILE A 71 -5.14 4.72 -15.71
CA ILE A 71 -4.07 4.09 -14.92
C ILE A 71 -4.70 3.16 -13.90
N THR A 72 -4.34 1.89 -13.98
CA THR A 72 -4.81 0.85 -13.06
C THR A 72 -3.65 0.03 -12.49
N VAL A 73 -3.85 -0.56 -11.32
CA VAL A 73 -2.91 -1.53 -10.75
C VAL A 73 -3.26 -2.91 -11.29
N LEU A 74 -2.39 -3.48 -12.12
CA LEU A 74 -2.52 -4.85 -12.64
C LEU A 74 -2.08 -5.89 -11.62
N GLN A 75 -1.01 -5.58 -10.86
CA GLN A 75 -0.49 -6.47 -9.83
C GLN A 75 -0.09 -5.66 -8.61
N GLN A 76 -0.68 -6.01 -7.47
CA GLN A 76 -0.32 -5.45 -6.17
C GLN A 76 1.01 -6.02 -5.67
N PRO A 77 1.82 -5.23 -4.95
CA PRO A 77 2.97 -5.77 -4.24
C PRO A 77 2.52 -6.75 -3.15
N VAL A 78 3.33 -7.74 -2.87
CA VAL A 78 3.06 -8.67 -1.75
C VAL A 78 3.01 -7.88 -0.43
N SER A 79 1.94 -8.04 0.35
CA SER A 79 1.70 -7.40 1.65
C SER A 79 1.66 -5.87 1.61
N GLN A 80 1.35 -5.30 0.46
CA GLN A 80 1.04 -3.88 0.30
C GLN A 80 -0.17 -3.70 -0.63
N THR A 81 -0.88 -2.61 -0.44
CA THR A 81 -1.95 -2.18 -1.33
C THR A 81 -1.59 -0.82 -1.91
N CYS A 82 -1.50 -0.73 -3.24
CA CYS A 82 -1.28 0.50 -3.96
C CYS A 82 -2.61 0.99 -4.54
N THR A 83 -2.90 2.27 -4.36
CA THR A 83 -4.10 2.93 -4.88
C THR A 83 -3.73 4.05 -5.83
N VAL A 84 -4.47 4.16 -6.93
CA VAL A 84 -4.32 5.22 -7.93
C VAL A 84 -5.31 6.33 -7.61
N THR A 85 -4.84 7.58 -7.61
CA THR A 85 -5.69 8.76 -7.42
C THR A 85 -5.86 9.48 -8.75
N SER A 86 -7.13 9.71 -9.17
CA SER A 86 -7.46 10.38 -10.44
C SER A 86 -6.81 9.70 -11.65
N GLY A 87 -6.88 8.35 -11.68
CA GLY A 87 -6.23 7.52 -12.70
C GLY A 87 -6.82 7.62 -14.09
N GLU A 88 -8.01 8.21 -14.25
CA GLU A 88 -8.74 8.26 -15.52
C GLU A 88 -9.01 9.70 -15.94
N SER A 89 -8.63 10.05 -17.19
CA SER A 89 -8.89 11.35 -17.81
C SER A 89 -8.45 11.34 -19.28
N SER A 90 -8.45 12.53 -19.91
CA SER A 90 -7.88 12.77 -21.26
C SER A 90 -6.74 13.75 -21.17
N LEU A 91 -5.68 13.54 -21.98
CA LEU A 91 -4.50 14.38 -22.01
C LEU A 91 -4.78 15.73 -22.72
N SER A 92 -4.74 16.82 -21.94
CA SER A 92 -4.75 18.20 -22.44
C SER A 92 -3.45 18.94 -22.11
N ALA A 93 -2.59 18.32 -21.28
CA ALA A 93 -1.26 18.75 -20.89
C ALA A 93 -0.47 17.52 -20.39
N SER A 94 0.86 17.65 -20.24
CA SER A 94 1.65 16.62 -19.57
C SER A 94 1.16 16.41 -18.14
N THR A 95 0.84 15.16 -17.80
CA THR A 95 0.12 14.80 -16.57
C THR A 95 0.91 13.77 -15.77
N THR A 96 0.87 13.91 -14.45
CA THR A 96 1.41 12.92 -13.51
C THR A 96 0.30 12.42 -12.58
N VAL A 97 0.03 11.13 -12.63
CA VAL A 97 -0.97 10.45 -11.79
C VAL A 97 -0.30 9.91 -10.53
N ALA A 98 -0.90 10.15 -9.37
CA ALA A 98 -0.35 9.68 -8.09
C ALA A 98 -0.78 8.23 -7.80
N VAL A 99 0.19 7.43 -7.35
CA VAL A 99 0.00 6.07 -6.86
C VAL A 99 0.63 5.97 -5.47
N ALA A 100 -0.20 5.70 -4.46
CA ALA A 100 0.23 5.56 -3.08
C ALA A 100 0.14 4.10 -2.63
N CYS A 101 1.24 3.54 -2.13
CA CYS A 101 1.31 2.19 -1.60
C CYS A 101 1.35 2.22 -0.07
N THR A 102 0.55 1.38 0.57
CA THR A 102 0.49 1.22 2.03
C THR A 102 0.72 -0.24 2.40
N SER A 103 1.46 -0.47 3.48
CA SER A 103 1.69 -1.82 3.99
C SER A 103 0.42 -2.35 4.66
N GLU A 104 0.13 -3.62 4.44
CA GLU A 104 -0.87 -4.35 5.22
C GLU A 104 -0.43 -4.39 6.70
N SER A 105 -1.38 -4.47 7.61
CA SER A 105 -1.11 -4.53 9.04
C SER A 105 -2.02 -5.56 9.71
N TYR A 106 -1.46 -6.24 10.71
CA TYR A 106 -2.06 -7.41 11.34
C TYR A 106 -2.20 -7.22 12.84
N THR A 107 -3.16 -7.90 13.42
CA THR A 107 -3.41 -7.89 14.86
C THR A 107 -2.44 -8.82 15.58
N ILE A 108 -2.02 -8.42 16.78
CA ILE A 108 -1.30 -9.28 17.73
C ILE A 108 -2.27 -9.63 18.85
N SER A 109 -2.48 -10.91 19.06
CA SER A 109 -3.43 -11.44 20.02
C SER A 109 -2.95 -12.74 20.65
N GLY A 110 -3.67 -13.21 21.64
CA GLY A 110 -3.33 -14.43 22.35
C GLY A 110 -4.28 -14.73 23.50
N THR A 111 -3.82 -15.51 24.47
CA THR A 111 -4.61 -15.91 25.65
C THR A 111 -3.81 -15.78 26.93
N VAL A 112 -4.45 -15.32 28.01
CA VAL A 112 -3.93 -15.37 29.38
C VAL A 112 -4.54 -16.56 30.08
N VAL A 113 -3.70 -17.39 30.71
CA VAL A 113 -4.12 -18.56 31.47
C VAL A 113 -3.43 -18.62 32.84
N GLY A 114 -4.01 -19.31 33.79
CA GLY A 114 -3.40 -19.55 35.12
C GLY A 114 -3.42 -18.35 36.05
N MET A 115 -4.08 -17.25 35.72
CA MET A 115 -4.20 -16.09 36.59
C MET A 115 -5.24 -16.35 37.71
N LEU A 116 -4.91 -15.97 38.92
CA LEU A 116 -5.82 -16.09 40.08
C LEU A 116 -6.98 -15.11 39.96
N SER A 117 -8.14 -15.51 40.53
CA SER A 117 -9.35 -14.66 40.53
C SER A 117 -9.10 -13.32 41.21
N GLY A 118 -9.57 -12.23 40.58
CA GLY A 118 -9.41 -10.86 41.10
C GLY A 118 -8.06 -10.23 40.83
N GLN A 119 -7.14 -10.92 40.10
CA GLN A 119 -5.86 -10.37 39.69
C GLN A 119 -5.95 -9.80 38.26
N SER A 120 -4.94 -9.02 37.90
CA SER A 120 -4.76 -8.51 36.52
C SER A 120 -3.30 -8.49 36.13
N VAL A 121 -3.04 -8.66 34.85
CA VAL A 121 -1.73 -8.51 34.21
C VAL A 121 -1.81 -7.38 33.18
N THR A 122 -0.78 -6.53 33.12
CA THR A 122 -0.66 -5.56 32.03
C THR A 122 0.39 -6.05 31.05
N LEU A 123 -0.04 -6.35 29.85
CA LEU A 123 0.80 -6.72 28.70
C LEU A 123 1.18 -5.46 27.93
N GLN A 124 2.34 -5.49 27.27
CA GLN A 124 2.80 -4.41 26.42
C GLN A 124 3.35 -4.97 25.13
N ASN A 125 2.91 -4.45 23.98
CA ASN A 125 3.48 -4.74 22.68
C ASN A 125 4.37 -3.59 22.21
N ASN A 126 5.59 -3.92 21.75
CA ASN A 126 6.56 -2.97 21.19
C ASN A 126 6.77 -1.69 22.02
N SER A 127 6.76 -1.81 23.34
CA SER A 127 6.99 -0.71 24.31
C SER A 127 6.00 0.47 24.21
N GLY A 128 4.88 0.32 23.50
CA GLY A 128 3.94 1.41 23.24
C GLY A 128 2.48 1.07 23.49
N ASP A 129 2.02 -0.11 23.09
CA ASP A 129 0.62 -0.53 23.22
C ASP A 129 0.44 -1.37 24.49
N ASN A 130 -0.26 -0.81 25.49
CA ASN A 130 -0.48 -1.44 26.79
C ASN A 130 -1.90 -1.99 26.87
N LEU A 131 -2.04 -3.22 27.33
CA LEU A 131 -3.32 -3.91 27.50
C LEU A 131 -3.41 -4.57 28.86
N THR A 132 -4.39 -4.17 29.68
CA THR A 132 -4.67 -4.82 30.96
C THR A 132 -5.71 -5.91 30.78
N VAL A 133 -5.36 -7.12 31.20
CA VAL A 133 -6.21 -8.31 31.17
C VAL A 133 -6.50 -8.71 32.63
N SER A 134 -7.78 -8.82 33.01
CA SER A 134 -8.22 -9.07 34.38
C SER A 134 -8.86 -10.43 34.60
N SER A 135 -8.76 -11.33 33.62
CA SER A 135 -9.27 -12.70 33.74
C SER A 135 -8.49 -13.63 32.79
N ASN A 136 -8.61 -14.93 33.01
CA ASN A 136 -8.11 -15.94 32.06
C ASN A 136 -8.98 -15.91 30.80
N THR A 137 -8.53 -15.21 29.77
CA THR A 137 -9.29 -14.98 28.54
C THR A 137 -8.35 -14.67 27.36
N SER A 138 -8.90 -14.69 26.15
CA SER A 138 -8.22 -14.16 24.99
C SER A 138 -8.07 -12.64 25.08
N PHE A 139 -6.99 -12.14 24.48
CA PHE A 139 -6.72 -10.70 24.35
C PHE A 139 -6.33 -10.35 22.92
N SER A 140 -6.47 -9.08 22.58
CA SER A 140 -5.99 -8.53 21.31
C SER A 140 -5.54 -7.10 21.54
N PHE A 141 -4.33 -6.78 21.07
CA PHE A 141 -3.84 -5.40 21.07
C PHE A 141 -4.60 -4.54 20.07
N THR A 142 -4.76 -3.26 20.38
CA THR A 142 -5.51 -2.32 19.55
C THR A 142 -4.68 -1.80 18.39
N THR A 143 -3.37 -1.66 18.57
CA THR A 143 -2.44 -1.19 17.54
C THR A 143 -1.99 -2.36 16.69
N LYS A 144 -2.31 -2.30 15.38
CA LYS A 144 -1.83 -3.28 14.41
C LYS A 144 -0.36 -3.07 14.10
N VAL A 145 0.33 -4.16 13.76
CA VAL A 145 1.74 -4.17 13.38
C VAL A 145 1.83 -4.37 11.86
N ALA A 146 2.63 -3.54 11.19
CA ALA A 146 2.80 -3.61 9.74
C ALA A 146 3.44 -4.95 9.31
N SER A 147 3.05 -5.46 8.15
CA SER A 147 3.66 -6.63 7.55
C SER A 147 5.17 -6.44 7.39
N GLY A 148 5.95 -7.44 7.78
CA GLY A 148 7.41 -7.41 7.78
C GLY A 148 8.04 -6.73 9.01
N ALA A 149 7.27 -6.04 9.86
CA ALA A 149 7.75 -5.50 11.12
C ALA A 149 7.76 -6.58 12.22
N THR A 150 8.51 -6.34 13.28
CA THR A 150 8.57 -7.23 14.43
C THR A 150 7.53 -6.86 15.48
N TYR A 151 7.05 -7.87 16.22
CA TYR A 151 6.31 -7.67 17.45
C TYR A 151 7.08 -8.26 18.63
N LEU A 152 6.89 -7.67 19.81
CA LEU A 152 7.42 -8.17 21.08
C LEU A 152 6.41 -7.86 22.19
N VAL A 153 5.77 -8.93 22.69
CA VAL A 153 4.86 -8.84 23.82
C VAL A 153 5.63 -9.12 25.12
N THR A 154 5.53 -8.20 26.05
CA THR A 154 6.14 -8.29 27.38
C THR A 154 5.10 -8.10 28.48
N VAL A 155 5.41 -8.53 29.70
CA VAL A 155 4.61 -8.18 30.87
C VAL A 155 5.13 -6.89 31.48
N LEU A 156 4.32 -5.82 31.40
CA LEU A 156 4.65 -4.52 32.00
C LEU A 156 4.36 -4.51 33.50
N THR A 157 3.25 -5.13 33.92
CA THR A 157 2.86 -5.21 35.34
C THR A 157 2.40 -6.63 35.66
N GLN A 158 3.06 -7.26 36.61
CA GLN A 158 2.73 -8.60 37.08
C GLN A 158 1.50 -8.59 38.00
N PRO A 159 0.71 -9.67 38.02
CA PRO A 159 -0.32 -9.86 39.05
C PRO A 159 0.31 -9.95 40.44
N THR A 160 -0.43 -9.55 41.50
CA THR A 160 0.08 -9.66 42.85
C THR A 160 0.26 -11.13 43.26
N GLY A 161 1.46 -11.48 43.70
CA GLY A 161 1.80 -12.84 44.16
C GLY A 161 1.92 -13.88 43.06
N GLN A 162 1.92 -13.47 41.79
CA GLN A 162 2.13 -14.35 40.65
C GLN A 162 3.15 -13.78 39.67
N THR A 163 3.80 -14.66 38.90
CA THR A 163 4.67 -14.29 37.79
C THR A 163 4.08 -14.87 36.51
N CYS A 164 3.74 -14.02 35.56
CA CYS A 164 3.33 -14.37 34.22
C CYS A 164 4.54 -14.27 33.28
N THR A 165 4.77 -15.29 32.49
CA THR A 165 5.86 -15.32 31.50
C THR A 165 5.23 -15.52 30.11
N PRO A 166 5.40 -14.58 29.18
CA PRO A 166 4.85 -14.73 27.85
C PRO A 166 5.61 -15.81 27.06
N ASN A 167 4.87 -16.56 26.24
CA ASN A 167 5.39 -17.54 25.29
C ASN A 167 4.94 -17.16 23.87
N LEU A 168 5.72 -17.53 22.84
CA LEU A 168 5.50 -17.13 21.44
C LEU A 168 5.30 -15.62 21.29
N ASN A 169 6.01 -14.88 22.10
CA ASN A 169 5.76 -13.47 22.35
C ASN A 169 6.51 -12.52 21.40
N SER A 170 7.23 -13.03 20.42
CA SER A 170 7.98 -12.22 19.46
C SER A 170 8.12 -12.90 18.11
N GLY A 171 8.19 -12.11 17.06
CA GLY A 171 8.38 -12.60 15.69
C GLY A 171 8.28 -11.48 14.66
N VAL A 172 8.38 -11.87 13.39
CA VAL A 172 8.10 -11.00 12.23
C VAL A 172 6.66 -11.23 11.78
N VAL A 173 5.92 -10.16 11.61
CA VAL A 173 4.49 -10.21 11.25
C VAL A 173 4.33 -10.43 9.75
N SER A 174 3.63 -11.49 9.36
CA SER A 174 3.24 -11.78 7.97
C SER A 174 1.74 -12.07 7.84
N ASP A 175 1.06 -12.24 8.97
CA ASP A 175 -0.38 -12.47 9.11
C ASP A 175 -0.80 -12.11 10.55
N ASN A 176 -2.09 -12.25 10.88
CA ASN A 176 -2.56 -12.08 12.25
C ASN A 176 -1.88 -13.09 13.20
N VAL A 177 -1.36 -12.60 14.30
CA VAL A 177 -0.77 -13.42 15.36
C VAL A 177 -1.84 -13.66 16.42
N SER A 178 -2.08 -14.95 16.77
CA SER A 178 -3.15 -15.34 17.71
C SER A 178 -2.71 -16.32 18.78
N ASP A 179 -1.44 -16.63 18.84
CA ASP A 179 -0.86 -17.73 19.63
C ASP A 179 0.05 -17.26 20.78
N VAL A 180 0.11 -15.97 21.07
CA VAL A 180 0.79 -15.45 22.26
C VAL A 180 0.09 -15.95 23.51
N SER A 181 0.84 -16.53 24.46
CA SER A 181 0.26 -17.10 25.68
C SER A 181 1.13 -16.84 26.90
#